data_76a77b19d68d58296bfafab623d3b8d7
#
_entry.id   76a77b19d68d58296bfafab623d3b8d7
#
_cell.length_a   1.000
_cell.length_b   1.000
_cell.length_c   1.000
_cell.angle_alpha   90.00
_cell.angle_beta   90.00
_cell.angle_gamma   90.00
#
_symmetry.space_group_name_H-M   'P 1'
#
loop_
_entity.id
_entity.type
_entity.pdbx_description
1 polymer ?
#
loop_
_entity_poly.entity_id
_entity_poly.type
_entity_poly.pdbx_seq_one_letter_code
_entity_poly.pdbx_strand_id
1 'polypeptide(L)'
;MAEITLLDGGMGQELVHRAGDRPTPLWSTQIMLDHPGMVTAVHKDFFAADATIATTNSYAIHHDRLTGTPVEGAFSALHQSALYEARTARREHGSGRIAGAIGPLRASYRPDLHPESEEAVALFTEVAELLAPACDILICETVASLNHARDILAATVPLGLPVWLALTVDDRDGSRLRSGEAVADAVPIAQDGGASAILINCSTPEAILPALNALSGTTLPIGGYANGFEQITEGFLDDKPTVDSLTLRRDFTPELYADHVMTWVASGATIVGGCCEVGPAHIAEIAKRLRADGHTIV
;
A
#
# COMPACT_ATOMS: atom_id res chain seq x y z
N MET A 1 -15.72 -20.71 -3.62
CA MET A 1 -16.05 -19.86 -2.45
C MET A 1 -14.82 -19.79 -1.57
N ALA A 2 -14.37 -18.60 -1.25
CA ALA A 2 -13.20 -18.34 -0.41
C ALA A 2 -13.48 -17.15 0.52
N GLU A 3 -12.73 -17.07 1.62
CA GLU A 3 -12.66 -15.86 2.43
C GLU A 3 -11.69 -14.88 1.79
N ILE A 4 -12.14 -13.65 1.57
CA ILE A 4 -11.36 -12.59 0.93
C ILE A 4 -11.24 -11.41 1.90
N THR A 5 -10.02 -11.00 2.18
CA THR A 5 -9.76 -9.74 2.87
C THR A 5 -9.82 -8.61 1.84
N LEU A 6 -10.69 -7.64 2.07
CA LEU A 6 -10.83 -6.47 1.22
C LEU A 6 -10.12 -5.27 1.87
N LEU A 7 -9.01 -4.86 1.26
CA LEU A 7 -8.30 -3.64 1.63
C LEU A 7 -9.11 -2.40 1.25
N ASP A 8 -8.73 -1.27 1.79
CA ASP A 8 -9.14 0.04 1.30
C ASP A 8 -8.48 0.37 -0.06
N GLY A 9 -8.60 1.60 -0.47
CA GLY A 9 -8.03 2.13 -1.72
C GLY A 9 -6.91 3.14 -1.49
N GLY A 10 -6.72 4.01 -2.48
CA GLY A 10 -5.67 5.01 -2.52
C GLY A 10 -5.90 6.16 -1.55
N MET A 11 -5.63 6.00 -0.26
CA MET A 11 -5.79 7.02 0.77
C MET A 11 -5.23 8.36 0.35
N GLY A 12 -3.97 8.40 -0.11
CA GLY A 12 -3.30 9.66 -0.44
C GLY A 12 -3.93 10.40 -1.60
N GLN A 13 -4.31 9.70 -2.67
CA GLN A 13 -4.95 10.33 -3.83
C GLN A 13 -6.39 10.76 -3.53
N GLU A 14 -7.12 9.98 -2.76
CA GLU A 14 -8.47 10.37 -2.31
C GLU A 14 -8.41 11.66 -1.46
N LEU A 15 -7.39 11.81 -0.61
CA LEU A 15 -7.16 13.03 0.15
C LEU A 15 -6.84 14.22 -0.76
N VAL A 16 -5.96 14.04 -1.76
CA VAL A 16 -5.63 15.09 -2.75
C VAL A 16 -6.88 15.53 -3.51
N HIS A 17 -7.69 14.59 -3.98
CA HIS A 17 -8.94 14.89 -4.69
C HIS A 17 -9.94 15.68 -3.83
N ARG A 18 -10.09 15.32 -2.55
CA ARG A 18 -11.04 16.01 -1.65
C ARG A 18 -10.56 17.38 -1.22
N ALA A 19 -9.27 17.53 -0.93
CA ALA A 19 -8.71 18.79 -0.53
C ALA A 19 -8.75 19.82 -1.68
N GLY A 20 -8.54 19.35 -2.92
CA GLY A 20 -8.42 20.24 -4.09
C GLY A 20 -7.15 21.09 -4.06
N ASP A 21 -6.24 20.80 -3.16
CA ASP A 21 -4.97 21.50 -3.00
C ASP A 21 -3.98 21.06 -4.08
N ARG A 22 -2.97 21.91 -4.32
CA ARG A 22 -1.88 21.50 -5.21
C ARG A 22 -1.03 20.44 -4.51
N PRO A 23 -0.66 19.35 -5.21
CA PRO A 23 0.23 18.35 -4.66
C PRO A 23 1.56 18.96 -4.19
N THR A 24 2.02 18.54 -3.01
CA THR A 24 3.30 18.95 -2.43
C THR A 24 4.20 17.74 -2.27
N PRO A 25 5.52 17.91 -2.07
CA PRO A 25 6.42 16.80 -1.76
C PRO A 25 6.04 16.02 -0.50
N LEU A 26 5.29 16.62 0.43
CA LEU A 26 4.74 15.95 1.61
C LEU A 26 3.42 15.19 1.31
N TRP A 27 2.86 15.38 0.12
CA TRP A 27 1.70 14.66 -0.39
C TRP A 27 0.54 14.60 0.64
N SER A 28 0.04 13.39 0.93
CA SER A 28 -1.07 13.17 1.87
C SER A 28 -0.75 13.58 3.33
N THR A 29 0.52 13.62 3.69
CA THR A 29 0.96 14.11 5.01
C THR A 29 0.63 15.59 5.19
N GLN A 30 0.83 16.42 4.14
CA GLN A 30 0.45 17.83 4.18
C GLN A 30 -1.06 18.00 4.36
N ILE A 31 -1.86 17.21 3.63
CA ILE A 31 -3.32 17.29 3.72
C ILE A 31 -3.81 16.89 5.11
N MET A 32 -3.21 15.86 5.72
CA MET A 32 -3.53 15.47 7.10
C MET A 32 -3.30 16.62 8.10
N LEU A 33 -2.28 17.46 7.87
CA LEU A 33 -1.97 18.62 8.70
C LEU A 33 -2.95 19.78 8.46
N ASP A 34 -3.22 20.08 7.19
CA ASP A 34 -4.01 21.24 6.81
C ASP A 34 -5.52 21.01 6.96
N HIS A 35 -5.97 19.76 6.88
CA HIS A 35 -7.37 19.35 6.95
C HIS A 35 -7.64 18.27 8.02
N PRO A 36 -7.50 18.58 9.32
CA PRO A 36 -7.74 17.63 10.40
C PRO A 36 -9.10 16.94 10.31
N GLY A 37 -9.15 15.62 10.42
CA GLY A 37 -10.35 14.81 10.31
C GLY A 37 -10.70 14.35 8.89
N MET A 38 -10.02 14.86 7.85
CA MET A 38 -10.25 14.41 6.47
C MET A 38 -9.80 12.96 6.27
N VAL A 39 -8.69 12.55 6.88
CA VAL A 39 -8.20 11.16 6.86
C VAL A 39 -9.24 10.22 7.49
N THR A 40 -9.82 10.61 8.65
CA THR A 40 -10.91 9.85 9.28
C THR A 40 -12.11 9.72 8.33
N ALA A 41 -12.50 10.80 7.65
CA ALA A 41 -13.63 10.77 6.71
C ALA A 41 -13.37 9.80 5.55
N VAL A 42 -12.17 9.81 4.97
CA VAL A 42 -11.78 8.88 3.89
C VAL A 42 -11.80 7.43 4.36
N HIS A 43 -11.23 7.12 5.54
CA HIS A 43 -11.30 5.76 6.10
C HIS A 43 -12.76 5.30 6.31
N LYS A 44 -13.63 6.20 6.78
CA LYS A 44 -15.06 5.86 6.97
C LYS A 44 -15.75 5.53 5.66
N ASP A 45 -15.44 6.23 4.59
CA ASP A 45 -16.01 5.97 3.28
C ASP A 45 -15.51 4.64 2.69
N PHE A 46 -14.23 4.28 2.92
CA PHE A 46 -13.74 2.95 2.55
C PHE A 46 -14.40 1.84 3.37
N PHE A 47 -14.57 2.01 4.68
CA PHE A 47 -15.32 1.06 5.49
C PHE A 47 -16.79 0.95 5.04
N ALA A 48 -17.43 2.07 4.69
CA ALA A 48 -18.79 2.06 4.13
C ALA A 48 -18.87 1.37 2.76
N ALA A 49 -17.75 1.31 2.03
CA ALA A 49 -17.59 0.55 0.79
C ALA A 49 -17.23 -0.93 1.03
N ASP A 50 -17.36 -1.43 2.26
CA ASP A 50 -17.07 -2.81 2.67
C ASP A 50 -15.58 -3.17 2.79
N ALA A 51 -14.65 -2.21 2.77
CA ALA A 51 -13.28 -2.50 3.16
C ALA A 51 -13.22 -3.04 4.59
N THR A 52 -12.41 -4.06 4.83
CA THR A 52 -12.21 -4.65 6.16
C THR A 52 -10.90 -4.20 6.82
N ILE A 53 -10.07 -3.51 6.06
CA ILE A 53 -8.78 -2.96 6.49
C ILE A 53 -8.78 -1.44 6.25
N ALA A 54 -8.32 -0.67 7.24
CA ALA A 54 -7.94 0.72 7.09
C ALA A 54 -6.42 0.82 7.11
N THR A 55 -5.82 1.23 5.99
CA THR A 55 -4.38 1.42 5.85
C THR A 55 -4.00 2.82 6.30
N THR A 56 -3.16 2.95 7.33
CA THR A 56 -2.84 4.26 7.92
C THR A 56 -2.19 5.22 6.91
N ASN A 57 -2.47 6.52 7.03
CA ASN A 57 -1.85 7.55 6.18
C ASN A 57 -0.41 7.85 6.62
N SER A 58 0.41 6.80 6.73
CA SER A 58 1.81 6.88 7.20
C SER A 58 2.86 6.53 6.14
N TYR A 59 2.45 6.06 4.97
CA TYR A 59 3.33 5.64 3.87
C TYR A 59 4.49 6.60 3.58
N ALA A 60 4.24 7.90 3.58
CA ALA A 60 5.22 8.92 3.24
C ALA A 60 5.92 9.55 4.46
N ILE A 61 5.64 9.07 5.69
CA ILE A 61 6.20 9.67 6.89
C ILE A 61 7.54 8.99 7.21
N HIS A 62 8.62 9.51 6.62
CA HIS A 62 10.01 9.08 6.85
C HIS A 62 10.89 10.29 7.11
N HIS A 63 11.94 10.14 7.91
CA HIS A 63 12.87 11.23 8.25
C HIS A 63 13.44 11.93 7.01
N ASP A 64 13.84 11.16 6.00
CA ASP A 64 14.40 11.68 4.75
C ASP A 64 13.42 12.53 3.94
N ARG A 65 12.13 12.20 3.99
CA ARG A 65 11.06 12.97 3.33
C ARG A 65 10.69 14.23 4.11
N LEU A 66 10.85 14.20 5.44
CA LEU A 66 10.57 15.35 6.31
C LEU A 66 11.73 16.34 6.39
N THR A 67 12.96 15.90 6.12
CA THR A 67 14.17 16.73 6.18
C THR A 67 14.06 17.97 5.29
N GLY A 68 14.36 19.14 5.89
CA GLY A 68 14.25 20.43 5.21
C GLY A 68 12.83 20.97 5.06
N THR A 69 11.82 20.32 5.64
CA THR A 69 10.45 20.81 5.66
C THR A 69 10.11 21.47 7.02
N PRO A 70 9.05 22.27 7.11
CA PRO A 70 8.60 22.86 8.38
C PRO A 70 8.22 21.83 9.45
N VAL A 71 8.01 20.57 9.07
CA VAL A 71 7.57 19.46 9.94
C VAL A 71 8.64 18.41 10.19
N GLU A 72 9.90 18.70 9.91
CA GLU A 72 11.03 17.79 10.09
C GLU A 72 11.07 17.18 11.50
N GLY A 73 10.81 17.98 12.54
CA GLY A 73 10.78 17.53 13.93
C GLY A 73 9.49 16.81 14.35
N ALA A 74 8.51 16.62 13.45
CA ALA A 74 7.19 16.11 13.79
C ALA A 74 7.00 14.60 13.50
N PHE A 75 8.07 13.87 13.19
CA PHE A 75 8.03 12.47 12.76
C PHE A 75 7.11 11.58 13.61
N SER A 76 7.31 11.53 14.93
CA SER A 76 6.49 10.75 15.84
C SER A 76 5.05 11.28 15.93
N ALA A 77 4.86 12.60 15.97
CA ALA A 77 3.54 13.22 16.06
C ALA A 77 2.70 12.95 14.81
N LEU A 78 3.31 12.93 13.63
CA LEU A 78 2.64 12.61 12.37
C LEU A 78 2.15 11.16 12.34
N HIS A 79 2.96 10.20 12.80
CA HIS A 79 2.53 8.80 12.93
C HIS A 79 1.38 8.66 13.92
N GLN A 80 1.45 9.35 15.07
CA GLN A 80 0.36 9.35 16.04
C GLN A 80 -0.94 9.94 15.46
N SER A 81 -0.85 11.00 14.65
CA SER A 81 -2.00 11.58 13.97
C SER A 81 -2.61 10.58 12.97
N ALA A 82 -1.81 9.94 12.13
CA ALA A 82 -2.29 8.93 11.18
C ALA A 82 -2.99 7.77 11.90
N LEU A 83 -2.42 7.28 12.99
CA LEU A 83 -3.01 6.23 13.83
C LEU A 83 -4.32 6.68 14.50
N TYR A 84 -4.35 7.89 15.03
CA TYR A 84 -5.55 8.45 15.66
C TYR A 84 -6.72 8.53 14.68
N GLU A 85 -6.48 9.01 13.46
CA GLU A 85 -7.48 9.15 12.40
C GLU A 85 -8.04 7.78 11.99
N ALA A 86 -7.19 6.79 11.72
CA ALA A 86 -7.61 5.44 11.36
C ALA A 86 -8.39 4.75 12.50
N ARG A 87 -7.90 4.85 13.74
CA ARG A 87 -8.58 4.29 14.92
C ARG A 87 -9.92 4.95 15.20
N THR A 88 -10.03 6.23 14.92
CA THR A 88 -11.30 6.96 15.06
C THR A 88 -12.32 6.43 14.07
N ALA A 89 -11.94 6.29 12.80
CA ALA A 89 -12.83 5.73 11.77
C ALA A 89 -13.29 4.30 12.13
N ARG A 90 -12.35 3.42 12.53
CA ARG A 90 -12.67 2.04 12.96
C ARG A 90 -13.65 2.03 14.14
N ARG A 91 -13.40 2.85 15.17
CA ARG A 91 -14.27 2.93 16.36
C ARG A 91 -15.68 3.37 15.99
N GLU A 92 -15.82 4.35 15.08
CA GLU A 92 -17.12 4.86 14.65
C GLU A 92 -17.85 3.88 13.72
N HIS A 93 -17.10 3.10 12.91
CA HIS A 93 -17.67 2.05 12.08
C HIS A 93 -18.07 0.81 12.89
N GLY A 94 -17.36 0.52 13.98
CA GLY A 94 -17.66 -0.59 14.91
C GLY A 94 -16.97 -1.91 14.57
N SER A 95 -16.25 -2.01 13.43
CA SER A 95 -15.53 -3.21 12.99
C SER A 95 -14.32 -2.84 12.10
N GLY A 96 -13.59 -3.85 11.62
CA GLY A 96 -12.42 -3.69 10.76
C GLY A 96 -11.10 -3.76 11.52
N ARG A 97 -10.00 -3.83 10.76
CA ARG A 97 -8.62 -3.89 11.26
C ARG A 97 -7.84 -2.67 10.76
N ILE A 98 -6.74 -2.36 11.43
CA ILE A 98 -5.84 -1.26 11.04
C ILE A 98 -4.52 -1.87 10.57
N ALA A 99 -4.11 -1.56 9.34
CA ALA A 99 -2.79 -1.87 8.83
C ALA A 99 -1.89 -0.62 8.91
N GLY A 100 -0.77 -0.75 9.61
CA GLY A 100 0.27 0.27 9.64
C GLY A 100 1.07 0.26 8.35
N ALA A 101 0.90 1.28 7.50
CA ALA A 101 1.56 1.38 6.21
C ALA A 101 3.01 1.88 6.36
N ILE A 102 3.96 1.14 5.80
CA ILE A 102 5.38 1.47 5.75
C ILE A 102 5.80 1.51 4.28
N GLY A 103 5.99 2.71 3.75
CA GLY A 103 6.48 2.91 2.38
C GLY A 103 8.01 2.80 2.27
N PRO A 104 8.54 2.90 1.04
CA PRO A 104 9.99 2.85 0.81
C PRO A 104 10.69 4.09 1.36
N LEU A 105 11.92 3.89 1.83
CA LEU A 105 12.85 4.98 2.15
C LEU A 105 13.27 5.71 0.88
N ARG A 106 13.71 6.96 1.02
CA ARG A 106 14.16 7.86 -0.06
C ARG A 106 13.04 8.15 -1.07
N ALA A 107 12.80 7.23 -2.01
CA ALA A 107 11.80 7.46 -3.06
C ALA A 107 11.08 6.16 -3.45
N SER A 108 9.81 6.28 -3.86
CA SER A 108 9.02 5.18 -4.41
C SER A 108 9.57 4.78 -5.78
N TYR A 109 9.54 3.48 -6.09
CA TYR A 109 9.99 2.90 -7.39
C TYR A 109 11.47 3.10 -7.72
N ARG A 110 12.30 3.53 -6.77
CA ARG A 110 13.73 3.80 -6.94
C ARG A 110 14.56 2.81 -6.10
N PRO A 111 14.67 1.53 -6.53
CA PRO A 111 15.47 0.53 -5.82
C PRO A 111 16.96 0.90 -5.73
N ASP A 112 17.44 1.73 -6.66
CA ASP A 112 18.80 2.26 -6.70
C ASP A 112 19.10 3.28 -5.58
N LEU A 113 18.08 3.86 -4.97
CA LEU A 113 18.22 4.79 -3.84
C LEU A 113 18.02 4.11 -2.48
N HIS A 114 17.72 2.80 -2.46
CA HIS A 114 17.57 2.08 -1.20
C HIS A 114 18.88 2.16 -0.39
N PRO A 115 18.83 2.56 0.91
CA PRO A 115 20.02 2.66 1.74
C PRO A 115 20.74 1.33 1.93
N GLU A 116 21.97 1.38 2.45
CA GLU A 116 22.65 0.17 2.93
C GLU A 116 21.83 -0.51 4.04
N SER A 117 21.88 -1.85 4.11
CA SER A 117 20.96 -2.65 4.94
C SER A 117 20.95 -2.24 6.42
N GLU A 118 22.09 -1.90 7.01
CA GLU A 118 22.15 -1.49 8.41
C GLU A 118 21.35 -0.19 8.66
N GLU A 119 21.51 0.81 7.78
CA GLU A 119 20.74 2.05 7.82
C GLU A 119 19.25 1.79 7.53
N ALA A 120 18.94 1.00 6.51
CA ALA A 120 17.56 0.70 6.11
C ALA A 120 16.79 0.02 7.23
N VAL A 121 17.36 -1.03 7.83
CA VAL A 121 16.75 -1.76 8.96
C VAL A 121 16.49 -0.83 10.14
N ALA A 122 17.46 0.03 10.51
CA ALA A 122 17.28 0.97 11.61
C ALA A 122 16.13 1.94 11.36
N LEU A 123 16.06 2.55 10.17
CA LEU A 123 15.01 3.51 9.82
C LEU A 123 13.62 2.87 9.71
N PHE A 124 13.51 1.65 9.17
CA PHE A 124 12.24 0.92 9.15
C PHE A 124 11.80 0.50 10.55
N THR A 125 12.73 0.14 11.43
CA THR A 125 12.44 -0.23 12.83
C THR A 125 11.80 0.94 13.56
N GLU A 126 12.34 2.17 13.44
CA GLU A 126 11.75 3.36 14.07
C GLU A 126 10.28 3.58 13.64
N VAL A 127 9.97 3.44 12.36
CA VAL A 127 8.59 3.56 11.86
C VAL A 127 7.71 2.45 12.43
N ALA A 128 8.20 1.22 12.36
CA ALA A 128 7.44 0.05 12.77
C ALA A 128 7.14 0.06 14.28
N GLU A 129 8.08 0.49 15.13
CA GLU A 129 7.89 0.64 16.58
C GLU A 129 6.82 1.68 16.93
N LEU A 130 6.65 2.73 16.12
CA LEU A 130 5.58 3.72 16.31
C LEU A 130 4.20 3.17 15.91
N LEU A 131 4.14 2.34 14.86
CA LEU A 131 2.88 1.81 14.32
C LEU A 131 2.40 0.57 15.06
N ALA A 132 3.28 -0.37 15.39
CA ALA A 132 2.94 -1.68 15.92
C ALA A 132 2.02 -1.65 17.15
N PRO A 133 2.19 -0.78 18.16
CA PRO A 133 1.33 -0.80 19.35
C PRO A 133 -0.14 -0.46 19.09
N ALA A 134 -0.47 0.07 17.91
CA ALA A 134 -1.80 0.59 17.60
C ALA A 134 -2.43 -0.04 16.35
N CYS A 135 -1.72 -0.94 15.68
CA CYS A 135 -2.14 -1.64 14.47
C CYS A 135 -2.42 -3.12 14.74
N ASP A 136 -3.18 -3.74 13.87
CA ASP A 136 -3.46 -5.17 13.86
C ASP A 136 -2.52 -5.91 12.89
N ILE A 137 -1.95 -5.19 11.91
CA ILE A 137 -1.09 -5.68 10.84
C ILE A 137 -0.05 -4.59 10.53
N LEU A 138 1.14 -4.95 10.10
CA LEU A 138 2.06 -4.06 9.39
C LEU A 138 2.04 -4.42 7.90
N ILE A 139 1.88 -3.41 7.03
CA ILE A 139 1.94 -3.60 5.59
C ILE A 139 3.14 -2.84 5.02
N CYS A 140 4.10 -3.58 4.48
CA CYS A 140 5.33 -3.08 3.89
C CYS A 140 5.06 -2.84 2.40
N GLU A 141 4.85 -1.59 1.99
CA GLU A 141 4.30 -1.26 0.69
C GLU A 141 5.36 -0.82 -0.32
N THR A 142 5.07 -1.12 -1.60
CA THR A 142 5.86 -0.64 -2.75
C THR A 142 7.33 -1.07 -2.67
N VAL A 143 7.53 -2.30 -2.19
CA VAL A 143 8.86 -2.91 -2.06
C VAL A 143 9.39 -3.22 -3.45
N ALA A 144 10.49 -2.57 -3.84
CA ALA A 144 10.94 -2.49 -5.24
C ALA A 144 12.10 -3.43 -5.59
N SER A 145 12.73 -4.08 -4.61
CA SER A 145 13.87 -5.00 -4.79
C SER A 145 13.90 -6.10 -3.74
N LEU A 146 14.65 -7.17 -3.99
CA LEU A 146 14.84 -8.25 -3.02
C LEU A 146 15.61 -7.80 -1.78
N ASN A 147 16.54 -6.85 -1.93
CA ASN A 147 17.26 -6.28 -0.80
C ASN A 147 16.32 -5.48 0.11
N HIS A 148 15.49 -4.61 -0.48
CA HIS A 148 14.46 -3.89 0.25
C HIS A 148 13.52 -4.85 1.01
N ALA A 149 13.12 -5.97 0.38
CA ALA A 149 12.28 -6.98 1.02
C ALA A 149 12.94 -7.60 2.26
N ARG A 150 14.25 -7.93 2.20
CA ARG A 150 14.99 -8.47 3.35
C ARG A 150 15.07 -7.47 4.50
N ASP A 151 15.42 -6.24 4.20
CA ASP A 151 15.66 -5.20 5.20
C ASP A 151 14.37 -4.81 5.94
N ILE A 152 13.26 -4.64 5.20
CA ILE A 152 12.00 -4.26 5.83
C ILE A 152 11.38 -5.40 6.66
N LEU A 153 11.56 -6.66 6.24
CA LEU A 153 11.13 -7.81 7.04
C LEU A 153 11.99 -7.94 8.31
N ALA A 154 13.31 -7.76 8.20
CA ALA A 154 14.20 -7.79 9.37
C ALA A 154 13.83 -6.72 10.41
N ALA A 155 13.31 -5.58 9.97
CA ALA A 155 12.86 -4.50 10.85
C ALA A 155 11.48 -4.75 11.48
N THR A 156 10.55 -5.36 10.74
CA THR A 156 9.13 -5.37 11.11
C THR A 156 8.69 -6.66 11.81
N VAL A 157 9.17 -7.82 11.35
CA VAL A 157 8.77 -9.13 11.88
C VAL A 157 9.08 -9.30 13.37
N PRO A 158 10.23 -8.82 13.91
CA PRO A 158 10.52 -8.95 15.34
C PRO A 158 9.52 -8.29 16.28
N LEU A 159 8.66 -7.40 15.79
CA LEU A 159 7.64 -6.71 16.60
C LEU A 159 6.41 -7.59 16.91
N GLY A 160 6.32 -8.77 16.30
CA GLY A 160 5.33 -9.79 16.66
C GLY A 160 3.93 -9.61 16.08
N LEU A 161 3.71 -8.63 15.20
CA LEU A 161 2.48 -8.50 14.42
C LEU A 161 2.56 -9.30 13.11
N PRO A 162 1.43 -9.69 12.50
CA PRO A 162 1.40 -10.11 11.11
C PRO A 162 2.00 -9.04 10.21
N VAL A 163 2.96 -9.43 9.36
CA VAL A 163 3.61 -8.53 8.39
C VAL A 163 3.23 -8.98 6.98
N TRP A 164 2.67 -8.09 6.19
CA TRP A 164 2.38 -8.30 4.78
C TRP A 164 3.41 -7.60 3.92
N LEU A 165 4.07 -8.35 3.05
CA LEU A 165 5.07 -7.84 2.12
C LEU A 165 4.40 -7.53 0.78
N ALA A 166 4.30 -6.26 0.41
CA ALA A 166 3.70 -5.81 -0.83
C ALA A 166 4.78 -5.31 -1.80
N LEU A 167 4.97 -6.07 -2.87
CA LEU A 167 5.98 -5.83 -3.90
C LEU A 167 5.43 -4.95 -5.00
N THR A 168 6.24 -4.05 -5.56
CA THR A 168 5.91 -3.32 -6.79
C THR A 168 6.71 -3.89 -7.96
N VAL A 169 6.01 -4.11 -9.09
CA VAL A 169 6.56 -4.77 -10.25
C VAL A 169 6.67 -3.83 -11.45
N ASP A 170 7.42 -4.22 -12.45
CA ASP A 170 7.50 -3.50 -13.72
C ASP A 170 6.12 -3.52 -14.42
N ASP A 171 5.69 -2.36 -14.91
CA ASP A 171 4.36 -2.19 -15.51
C ASP A 171 4.19 -2.93 -16.85
N ARG A 172 5.31 -3.32 -17.52
CA ARG A 172 5.31 -4.04 -18.80
C ARG A 172 5.60 -5.52 -18.63
N ASP A 173 6.38 -5.87 -17.59
CA ASP A 173 6.71 -7.25 -17.26
C ASP A 173 6.45 -7.52 -15.77
N GLY A 174 5.22 -7.80 -15.42
CA GLY A 174 4.79 -8.07 -14.03
C GLY A 174 5.52 -9.25 -13.37
N SER A 175 6.30 -10.06 -14.11
CA SER A 175 7.13 -11.11 -13.52
C SER A 175 8.43 -10.59 -12.88
N ARG A 176 8.71 -9.28 -13.00
CA ARG A 176 9.92 -8.63 -12.49
C ARG A 176 9.59 -7.49 -11.53
N LEU A 177 10.40 -7.37 -10.49
CA LEU A 177 10.41 -6.20 -9.61
C LEU A 177 10.92 -4.96 -10.37
N ARG A 178 10.71 -3.77 -9.83
CA ARG A 178 11.27 -2.52 -10.39
C ARG A 178 12.80 -2.54 -10.52
N SER A 179 13.48 -3.34 -9.70
CA SER A 179 14.94 -3.60 -9.78
C SER A 179 15.34 -4.49 -10.94
N GLY A 180 14.38 -5.13 -11.63
CA GLY A 180 14.62 -6.12 -12.68
C GLY A 180 14.81 -7.56 -12.18
N GLU A 181 14.85 -7.79 -10.87
CA GLU A 181 14.92 -9.11 -10.24
C GLU A 181 13.60 -9.88 -10.46
N ALA A 182 13.63 -11.21 -10.46
CA ALA A 182 12.42 -12.00 -10.64
C ALA A 182 11.54 -11.95 -9.39
N VAL A 183 10.23 -11.77 -9.58
CA VAL A 183 9.23 -11.79 -8.47
C VAL A 183 9.27 -13.12 -7.73
N ALA A 184 9.51 -14.23 -8.42
CA ALA A 184 9.62 -15.56 -7.82
C ALA A 184 10.73 -15.65 -6.75
N ASP A 185 11.80 -14.88 -6.88
CA ASP A 185 12.93 -14.87 -5.94
C ASP A 185 12.56 -14.20 -4.61
N ALA A 186 11.44 -13.47 -4.56
CA ALA A 186 10.93 -12.90 -3.31
C ALA A 186 10.20 -13.95 -2.44
N VAL A 187 9.76 -15.07 -3.01
CA VAL A 187 9.04 -16.12 -2.26
C VAL A 187 9.86 -16.65 -1.09
N PRO A 188 11.09 -17.20 -1.27
CA PRO A 188 11.88 -17.67 -0.15
C PRO A 188 12.22 -16.55 0.85
N ILE A 189 12.44 -15.32 0.38
CA ILE A 189 12.71 -14.17 1.26
C ILE A 189 11.52 -13.89 2.17
N ALA A 190 10.31 -13.89 1.64
CA ALA A 190 9.10 -13.66 2.42
C ALA A 190 8.83 -14.80 3.41
N GLN A 191 8.97 -16.07 2.97
CA GLN A 191 8.73 -17.24 3.82
C GLN A 191 9.76 -17.34 4.96
N ASP A 192 11.03 -17.28 4.63
CA ASP A 192 12.13 -17.39 5.60
C ASP A 192 12.21 -16.12 6.48
N GLY A 193 11.86 -14.97 5.93
CA GLY A 193 11.79 -13.69 6.63
C GLY A 193 10.58 -13.52 7.55
N GLY A 194 9.63 -14.48 7.55
CA GLY A 194 8.49 -14.49 8.47
C GLY A 194 7.32 -13.60 8.05
N ALA A 195 7.20 -13.23 6.76
CA ALA A 195 6.01 -12.57 6.25
C ALA A 195 4.76 -13.45 6.43
N SER A 196 3.61 -12.83 6.69
CA SER A 196 2.32 -13.51 6.82
C SER A 196 1.51 -13.52 5.51
N ALA A 197 1.88 -12.70 4.53
CA ALA A 197 1.33 -12.67 3.17
C ALA A 197 2.32 -12.02 2.21
N ILE A 198 2.19 -12.32 0.91
CA ILE A 198 2.88 -11.64 -0.17
C ILE A 198 1.84 -11.00 -1.08
N LEU A 199 1.96 -9.70 -1.28
CA LEU A 199 1.05 -8.92 -2.12
C LEU A 199 1.81 -8.28 -3.27
N ILE A 200 1.09 -7.89 -4.31
CA ILE A 200 1.62 -7.06 -5.40
C ILE A 200 0.86 -5.74 -5.38
N ASN A 201 1.56 -4.62 -5.31
CA ASN A 201 0.89 -3.32 -5.21
C ASN A 201 1.48 -2.25 -6.13
N CYS A 202 0.71 -1.19 -6.28
CA CYS A 202 1.13 0.06 -6.90
C CYS A 202 1.84 -0.12 -8.25
N SER A 203 1.33 -1.04 -9.05
CA SER A 203 1.67 -1.34 -10.43
C SER A 203 0.38 -1.31 -11.26
N THR A 204 0.46 -1.33 -12.57
CA THR A 204 -0.74 -1.35 -13.42
C THR A 204 -1.57 -2.62 -13.17
N PRO A 205 -2.91 -2.57 -13.31
CA PRO A 205 -3.77 -3.74 -13.09
C PRO A 205 -3.37 -4.97 -13.92
N GLU A 206 -2.88 -4.75 -15.14
CA GLU A 206 -2.43 -5.79 -16.06
C GLU A 206 -1.16 -6.51 -15.57
N ALA A 207 -0.30 -5.83 -14.81
CA ALA A 207 0.94 -6.39 -14.29
C ALA A 207 0.73 -7.28 -13.05
N ILE A 208 -0.40 -7.12 -12.35
CA ILE A 208 -0.67 -7.88 -11.12
C ILE A 208 -0.82 -9.38 -11.39
N LEU A 209 -1.60 -9.77 -12.39
CA LEU A 209 -1.85 -11.19 -12.65
C LEU A 209 -0.57 -11.97 -13.03
N PRO A 210 0.31 -11.48 -13.93
CA PRO A 210 1.61 -12.12 -14.17
C PRO A 210 2.46 -12.24 -12.90
N ALA A 211 2.45 -11.21 -12.04
CA ALA A 211 3.19 -11.23 -10.78
C ALA A 211 2.64 -12.28 -9.81
N LEU A 212 1.31 -12.37 -9.65
CA LEU A 212 0.67 -13.41 -8.81
C LEU A 212 1.00 -14.82 -9.33
N ASN A 213 1.02 -15.02 -10.64
CA ASN A 213 1.43 -16.29 -11.24
C ASN A 213 2.90 -16.64 -10.94
N ALA A 214 3.79 -15.63 -10.87
CA ALA A 214 5.18 -15.82 -10.49
C ALA A 214 5.36 -16.19 -9.00
N LEU A 215 4.38 -15.88 -8.15
CA LEU A 215 4.31 -16.31 -6.75
C LEU A 215 3.77 -17.74 -6.58
N SER A 216 3.43 -18.43 -7.66
CA SER A 216 2.93 -19.81 -7.63
C SER A 216 3.98 -20.72 -6.98
N GLY A 217 3.66 -21.33 -5.87
CA GLY A 217 4.59 -22.15 -5.08
C GLY A 217 4.84 -21.63 -3.67
N THR A 218 4.36 -20.40 -3.36
CA THR A 218 4.28 -19.95 -1.98
C THR A 218 3.15 -20.67 -1.24
N THR A 219 3.36 -20.90 0.07
CA THR A 219 2.30 -21.34 0.98
C THR A 219 1.62 -20.18 1.70
N LEU A 220 2.14 -18.95 1.51
CA LEU A 220 1.57 -17.73 2.10
C LEU A 220 0.34 -17.28 1.32
N PRO A 221 -0.64 -16.65 1.98
CA PRO A 221 -1.68 -15.91 1.30
C PRO A 221 -1.08 -14.91 0.29
N ILE A 222 -1.68 -14.83 -0.88
CA ILE A 222 -1.27 -13.88 -1.92
C ILE A 222 -2.39 -12.90 -2.22
N GLY A 223 -2.02 -11.74 -2.76
CA GLY A 223 -3.00 -10.72 -3.11
C GLY A 223 -2.48 -9.62 -4.01
N GLY A 224 -3.39 -8.70 -4.39
CA GLY A 224 -3.04 -7.59 -5.25
C GLY A 224 -3.90 -6.36 -5.05
N TYR A 225 -3.28 -5.18 -5.19
CA TYR A 225 -3.95 -3.87 -5.17
C TYR A 225 -3.21 -2.87 -6.06
N ALA A 226 -3.74 -2.68 -7.26
CA ALA A 226 -3.11 -1.91 -8.33
C ALA A 226 -3.40 -0.41 -8.24
N ASN A 227 -2.67 0.38 -9.03
CA ASN A 227 -2.94 1.80 -9.21
C ASN A 227 -3.70 2.10 -10.51
N GLY A 228 -4.22 3.33 -10.65
CA GLY A 228 -4.93 3.82 -11.82
C GLY A 228 -4.10 4.70 -12.75
N PHE A 229 -2.78 4.56 -12.76
CA PHE A 229 -1.90 5.27 -13.70
C PHE A 229 -1.64 4.45 -14.96
N GLU A 230 -1.35 5.11 -16.09
CA GLU A 230 -0.98 4.43 -17.34
C GLU A 230 0.33 3.66 -17.19
N GLN A 231 1.32 4.28 -16.54
CA GLN A 231 2.60 3.70 -16.14
C GLN A 231 3.35 4.66 -15.20
N ILE A 232 4.33 4.15 -14.47
CA ILE A 232 5.28 5.00 -13.76
C ILE A 232 6.25 5.60 -14.78
N THR A 233 6.25 6.94 -14.89
CA THR A 233 7.05 7.67 -15.89
C THR A 233 8.45 7.98 -15.37
N GLU A 234 9.41 8.22 -16.29
CA GLU A 234 10.75 8.67 -15.91
C GLU A 234 10.72 9.97 -15.09
N GLY A 235 9.81 10.92 -15.41
CA GLY A 235 9.66 12.15 -14.65
C GLY A 235 9.17 11.97 -13.22
N PHE A 236 8.51 10.84 -12.91
CA PHE A 236 8.17 10.49 -11.52
C PHE A 236 9.36 9.84 -10.77
N LEU A 237 10.41 9.48 -11.47
CA LEU A 237 11.64 8.95 -10.88
C LEU A 237 12.69 10.05 -10.59
N ASP A 238 12.39 11.31 -10.89
CA ASP A 238 13.23 12.46 -10.57
C ASP A 238 13.25 12.77 -9.06
N ASP A 239 14.06 13.75 -8.65
CA ASP A 239 14.15 14.15 -7.24
C ASP A 239 12.84 14.84 -6.77
N LYS A 240 12.26 14.34 -5.68
CA LYS A 240 11.03 14.87 -5.04
C LYS A 240 9.84 15.05 -6.02
N PRO A 241 9.45 14.01 -6.77
CA PRO A 241 8.36 14.12 -7.73
C PRO A 241 7.03 14.35 -7.03
N THR A 242 6.08 14.94 -7.78
CA THR A 242 4.67 14.98 -7.40
C THR A 242 3.84 14.09 -8.33
N VAL A 243 2.66 13.68 -7.90
CA VAL A 243 1.74 12.84 -8.69
C VAL A 243 1.30 13.50 -10.00
N ASP A 244 1.47 14.82 -10.17
CA ASP A 244 1.22 15.52 -11.43
C ASP A 244 2.11 15.04 -12.58
N SER A 245 3.20 14.35 -12.29
CA SER A 245 4.08 13.73 -13.29
C SER A 245 3.52 12.42 -13.84
N LEU A 246 2.42 11.90 -13.31
CA LEU A 246 1.78 10.66 -13.71
C LEU A 246 0.53 10.92 -14.55
N THR A 247 0.33 10.11 -15.58
CA THR A 247 -0.88 10.17 -16.42
C THR A 247 -1.93 9.22 -15.86
N LEU A 248 -3.11 9.77 -15.56
CA LEU A 248 -4.26 8.98 -15.13
C LEU A 248 -4.83 8.19 -16.31
N ARG A 249 -5.22 6.95 -16.07
CA ARG A 249 -5.94 6.14 -17.05
C ARG A 249 -7.34 6.72 -17.29
N ARG A 250 -7.71 6.88 -18.56
CA ARG A 250 -9.03 7.40 -18.94
C ARG A 250 -10.15 6.36 -18.80
N ASP A 251 -9.78 5.07 -18.82
CA ASP A 251 -10.68 3.92 -18.77
C ASP A 251 -10.79 3.32 -17.35
N PHE A 252 -10.27 4.00 -16.34
CA PHE A 252 -10.19 3.49 -14.99
C PHE A 252 -11.52 3.63 -14.24
N THR A 253 -12.52 2.81 -14.64
CA THR A 253 -13.83 2.79 -13.97
C THR A 253 -13.86 1.70 -12.88
N PRO A 254 -14.75 1.84 -11.87
CA PRO A 254 -14.95 0.80 -10.86
C PRO A 254 -15.20 -0.59 -11.44
N GLU A 255 -15.97 -0.68 -12.52
CA GLU A 255 -16.32 -1.93 -13.17
C GLU A 255 -15.11 -2.60 -13.83
N LEU A 256 -14.31 -1.83 -14.60
CA LEU A 256 -13.11 -2.36 -15.25
C LEU A 256 -12.04 -2.74 -14.24
N TYR A 257 -11.88 -1.95 -13.18
CA TYR A 257 -10.96 -2.32 -12.11
C TYR A 257 -11.40 -3.61 -11.40
N ALA A 258 -12.69 -3.75 -11.10
CA ALA A 258 -13.23 -4.95 -10.50
C ALA A 258 -13.08 -6.18 -11.42
N ASP A 259 -13.15 -6.04 -12.74
CA ASP A 259 -12.88 -7.14 -13.69
C ASP A 259 -11.44 -7.66 -13.50
N HIS A 260 -10.44 -6.79 -13.37
CA HIS A 260 -9.07 -7.21 -13.05
C HIS A 260 -8.98 -7.93 -11.70
N VAL A 261 -9.59 -7.36 -10.65
CA VAL A 261 -9.57 -7.95 -9.30
C VAL A 261 -10.17 -9.36 -9.32
N MET A 262 -11.28 -9.57 -10.02
CA MET A 262 -11.89 -10.90 -10.11
C MET A 262 -11.00 -11.92 -10.83
N THR A 263 -10.14 -11.48 -11.79
CA THR A 263 -9.14 -12.39 -12.38
C THR A 263 -8.05 -12.77 -11.38
N TRP A 264 -7.65 -11.85 -10.50
CA TRP A 264 -6.67 -12.14 -9.44
C TRP A 264 -7.24 -13.13 -8.42
N VAL A 265 -8.49 -12.93 -8.00
CA VAL A 265 -9.19 -13.86 -7.09
C VAL A 265 -9.32 -15.25 -7.73
N ALA A 266 -9.68 -15.33 -9.00
CA ALA A 266 -9.73 -16.60 -9.74
C ALA A 266 -8.36 -17.30 -9.82
N SER A 267 -7.25 -16.55 -9.75
CA SER A 267 -5.89 -17.07 -9.70
C SER A 267 -5.39 -17.37 -8.28
N GLY A 268 -6.24 -17.26 -7.26
CA GLY A 268 -5.93 -17.64 -5.89
C GLY A 268 -5.60 -16.49 -4.95
N ALA A 269 -5.74 -15.23 -5.37
CA ALA A 269 -5.60 -14.09 -4.47
C ALA A 269 -6.72 -14.12 -3.41
N THR A 270 -6.33 -13.96 -2.14
CA THR A 270 -7.25 -13.90 -0.99
C THR A 270 -7.22 -12.53 -0.29
N ILE A 271 -6.37 -11.63 -0.74
CA ILE A 271 -6.25 -10.26 -0.23
C ILE A 271 -6.29 -9.34 -1.46
N VAL A 272 -7.31 -8.50 -1.56
CA VAL A 272 -7.48 -7.59 -2.71
C VAL A 272 -7.92 -6.21 -2.25
N GLY A 273 -7.68 -5.19 -3.07
CA GLY A 273 -8.07 -3.81 -2.77
C GLY A 273 -7.57 -2.85 -3.83
N GLY A 274 -7.20 -1.64 -3.42
CA GLY A 274 -6.71 -0.62 -4.33
C GLY A 274 -5.53 0.17 -3.81
N CYS A 275 -4.73 0.72 -4.71
CA CYS A 275 -3.67 1.69 -4.44
C CYS A 275 -4.08 3.06 -5.03
N CYS A 276 -3.15 3.86 -5.49
CA CYS A 276 -3.42 5.19 -6.04
C CYS A 276 -4.56 5.18 -7.08
N GLU A 277 -5.43 6.17 -7.03
CA GLU A 277 -6.62 6.38 -7.89
C GLU A 277 -7.79 5.39 -7.68
N VAL A 278 -7.64 4.43 -6.77
CA VAL A 278 -8.75 3.53 -6.39
C VAL A 278 -9.52 4.14 -5.23
N GLY A 279 -10.64 4.78 -5.53
CA GLY A 279 -11.52 5.41 -4.52
C GLY A 279 -12.59 4.45 -3.96
N PRO A 280 -13.45 4.94 -3.04
CA PRO A 280 -14.50 4.14 -2.40
C PRO A 280 -15.46 3.46 -3.37
N ALA A 281 -15.77 4.08 -4.51
CA ALA A 281 -16.64 3.48 -5.53
C ALA A 281 -16.05 2.21 -6.15
N HIS A 282 -14.73 2.16 -6.34
CA HIS A 282 -14.04 0.98 -6.82
C HIS A 282 -14.11 -0.16 -5.79
N ILE A 283 -13.86 0.14 -4.51
CA ILE A 283 -13.94 -0.85 -3.43
C ILE A 283 -15.36 -1.39 -3.28
N ALA A 284 -16.39 -0.54 -3.38
CA ALA A 284 -17.78 -0.97 -3.35
C ALA A 284 -18.14 -1.91 -4.50
N GLU A 285 -17.65 -1.65 -5.73
CA GLU A 285 -17.88 -2.54 -6.87
C GLU A 285 -17.16 -3.88 -6.70
N ILE A 286 -15.91 -3.88 -6.18
CA ILE A 286 -15.21 -5.12 -5.84
C ILE A 286 -16.02 -5.93 -4.82
N ALA A 287 -16.45 -5.29 -3.72
CA ALA A 287 -17.26 -5.97 -2.69
C ALA A 287 -18.53 -6.60 -3.24
N LYS A 288 -19.23 -5.87 -4.10
CA LYS A 288 -20.42 -6.35 -4.79
C LYS A 288 -20.14 -7.59 -5.65
N ARG A 289 -19.04 -7.58 -6.45
CA ARG A 289 -18.64 -8.70 -7.31
C ARG A 289 -18.24 -9.93 -6.50
N LEU A 290 -17.42 -9.74 -5.45
CA LEU A 290 -17.01 -10.82 -4.56
C LEU A 290 -18.23 -11.55 -3.96
N ARG A 291 -19.22 -10.80 -3.46
CA ARG A 291 -20.46 -11.39 -2.92
C ARG A 291 -21.29 -12.09 -3.99
N ALA A 292 -21.37 -11.52 -5.19
CA ALA A 292 -22.11 -12.12 -6.30
C ALA A 292 -21.52 -13.48 -6.71
N ASP A 293 -20.19 -13.63 -6.62
CA ASP A 293 -19.50 -14.90 -6.89
C ASP A 293 -19.45 -15.84 -5.67
N GLY A 294 -20.13 -15.47 -4.57
CA GLY A 294 -20.26 -16.30 -3.38
C GLY A 294 -19.05 -16.30 -2.45
N HIS A 295 -18.15 -15.33 -2.57
CA HIS A 295 -17.06 -15.13 -1.62
C HIS A 295 -17.55 -14.44 -0.35
N THR A 296 -16.88 -14.71 0.78
CA THR A 296 -17.09 -14.02 2.05
C THR A 296 -16.01 -12.96 2.24
N ILE A 297 -16.40 -11.72 2.52
CA ILE A 297 -15.46 -10.64 2.85
C ILE A 297 -15.21 -10.68 4.36
N VAL A 298 -13.91 -10.76 4.76
CA VAL A 298 -13.44 -10.94 6.14
C VAL A 298 -12.40 -9.89 6.56
#